data_ee5f2ae857cec63cabf4bcc4669d74af
#
_entry.id   ee5f2ae857cec63cabf4bcc4669d74af
#
_cell.length_a   1.000
_cell.length_b   1.000
_cell.length_c   1.000
_cell.angle_alpha   90.00
_cell.angle_beta   90.00
_cell.angle_gamma   90.00
#
_symmetry.space_group_name_H-M   'P 1'
#
loop_
_entity.id
_entity.type
_entity.pdbx_description
1 polymer ?
#
loop_
_entity_poly.entity_id
_entity_poly.type
_entity_poly.pdbx_seq_one_letter_code
_entity_poly.pdbx_strand_id
1 'polypeptide(L)'
;MSGKNIKLSEYAGNVVLLNFWASWCGPCRQEMPLLDALHKKYEALGFVVLGVNVEEQSDNAQGYLADIPVGFPILFDDKNVASKLYDVVAMPTTVMIDRNGNMRYLHKGYKPGDEAKYKKMAKKLIRE
;
A
#
# COMPACT_ATOMS: atom_id res chain seq x y z
N MET A 1 -14.47 -5.44 0.33
CA MET A 1 -13.33 -5.82 1.17
C MET A 1 -13.83 -6.66 2.33
N SER A 2 -13.33 -7.81 2.49
CA SER A 2 -13.89 -8.80 3.43
C SER A 2 -13.38 -8.68 4.87
N GLY A 3 -12.43 -7.84 5.14
CA GLY A 3 -11.78 -7.79 6.44
C GLY A 3 -10.85 -8.97 6.73
N LYS A 4 -10.75 -9.91 5.82
CA LYS A 4 -9.80 -11.01 5.94
C LYS A 4 -8.45 -10.56 5.41
N ASN A 5 -7.38 -10.98 6.09
CA ASN A 5 -6.03 -10.69 5.63
C ASN A 5 -5.73 -11.52 4.38
N ILE A 6 -5.26 -10.83 3.36
CA ILE A 6 -4.78 -11.46 2.14
C ILE A 6 -3.28 -11.68 2.32
N LYS A 7 -2.81 -12.90 2.10
CA LYS A 7 -1.39 -13.23 2.27
C LYS A 7 -0.60 -12.69 1.08
N LEU A 8 0.58 -12.13 1.35
CA LEU A 8 1.47 -11.65 0.29
C LEU A 8 1.81 -12.72 -0.72
N SER A 9 1.88 -13.98 -0.30
CA SER A 9 2.16 -15.10 -1.20
C SER A 9 1.13 -15.23 -2.33
N GLU A 10 -0.08 -14.71 -2.14
CA GLU A 10 -1.11 -14.71 -3.18
C GLU A 10 -0.78 -13.77 -4.33
N TYR A 11 0.18 -12.87 -4.12
CA TYR A 11 0.62 -11.91 -5.14
C TYR A 11 2.01 -12.23 -5.67
N ALA A 12 2.51 -13.44 -5.42
CA ALA A 12 3.80 -13.87 -5.96
C ALA A 12 3.80 -13.73 -7.49
N GLY A 13 4.88 -13.19 -8.03
CA GLY A 13 4.98 -12.92 -9.46
C GLY A 13 4.52 -11.52 -9.86
N ASN A 14 3.86 -10.80 -8.96
CA ASN A 14 3.48 -9.40 -9.17
C ASN A 14 4.48 -8.47 -8.47
N VAL A 15 4.59 -7.25 -9.00
CA VAL A 15 5.23 -6.16 -8.27
C VAL A 15 4.20 -5.63 -7.28
N VAL A 16 4.56 -5.57 -6.00
CA VAL A 16 3.64 -5.17 -4.93
C VAL A 16 4.10 -3.88 -4.28
N LEU A 17 3.20 -2.92 -4.17
CA LEU A 17 3.42 -1.72 -3.38
C LEU A 17 2.57 -1.84 -2.12
N LEU A 18 3.24 -2.03 -0.98
CA LEU A 18 2.57 -2.04 0.32
C LEU A 18 2.53 -0.60 0.83
N ASN A 19 1.36 -0.15 1.21
CA ASN A 19 1.18 1.17 1.81
C ASN A 19 0.58 1.01 3.20
N PHE A 20 1.37 1.29 4.22
CA PHE A 20 0.92 1.26 5.62
C PHE A 20 0.29 2.60 5.94
N TRP A 21 -0.98 2.61 6.33
CA TRP A 21 -1.75 3.83 6.51
C TRP A 21 -2.71 3.76 7.69
N ALA A 22 -3.23 4.92 8.08
CA ALA A 22 -4.26 5.05 9.11
C ALA A 22 -5.24 6.16 8.72
N SER A 23 -6.48 6.05 9.16
CA SER A 23 -7.52 7.02 8.81
C SER A 23 -7.26 8.41 9.41
N TRP A 24 -6.52 8.48 10.52
CA TRP A 24 -6.18 9.74 11.19
C TRP A 24 -4.96 10.42 10.58
N CYS A 25 -4.31 9.81 9.62
CA CYS A 25 -3.06 10.30 9.04
C CYS A 25 -3.35 11.17 7.81
N GLY A 26 -3.12 12.47 7.91
CA GLY A 26 -3.35 13.41 6.81
C GLY A 26 -2.59 13.07 5.53
N PRO A 27 -1.25 12.89 5.60
CA PRO A 27 -0.48 12.51 4.40
C PRO A 27 -0.92 11.19 3.79
N CYS A 28 -1.34 10.21 4.60
CA CYS A 28 -1.88 8.95 4.09
C CYS A 28 -3.11 9.19 3.23
N ARG A 29 -4.01 10.06 3.70
CA ARG A 29 -5.25 10.38 3.00
C ARG A 29 -4.99 11.12 1.70
N GLN A 30 -3.97 11.97 1.67
CA GLN A 30 -3.55 12.66 0.44
C GLN A 30 -3.01 11.68 -0.59
N GLU A 31 -2.29 10.67 -0.13
CA GLU A 31 -1.62 9.70 -0.99
C GLU A 31 -2.58 8.68 -1.60
N MET A 32 -3.64 8.30 -0.88
CA MET A 32 -4.49 7.18 -1.30
C MET A 32 -5.12 7.32 -2.69
N PRO A 33 -5.67 8.48 -3.10
CA PRO A 33 -6.18 8.61 -4.47
C PRO A 33 -5.10 8.48 -5.53
N LEU A 34 -3.88 8.91 -5.23
CA LEU A 34 -2.75 8.83 -6.14
C LEU A 34 -2.28 7.39 -6.30
N LEU A 35 -2.28 6.62 -5.20
CA LEU A 35 -1.98 5.20 -5.24
C LEU A 35 -3.05 4.43 -6.01
N ASP A 36 -4.31 4.83 -5.87
CA ASP A 36 -5.40 4.20 -6.61
C ASP A 36 -5.23 4.41 -8.12
N ALA A 37 -4.84 5.61 -8.54
CA ALA A 37 -4.56 5.90 -9.93
C ALA A 37 -3.39 5.06 -10.45
N LEU A 38 -2.36 4.89 -9.64
CA LEU A 38 -1.20 4.07 -9.98
C LEU A 38 -1.59 2.61 -10.15
N HIS A 39 -2.40 2.09 -9.22
CA HIS A 39 -2.89 0.73 -9.26
C HIS A 39 -3.68 0.46 -10.55
N LYS A 40 -4.63 1.33 -10.85
CA LYS A 40 -5.46 1.19 -12.05
C LYS A 40 -4.65 1.23 -13.33
N LYS A 41 -3.62 2.06 -13.36
CA LYS A 41 -2.77 2.24 -14.55
C LYS A 41 -1.91 1.01 -14.84
N TYR A 42 -1.38 0.37 -13.81
CA TYR A 42 -0.38 -0.69 -13.99
C TYR A 42 -0.87 -2.09 -13.60
N GLU A 43 -2.09 -2.23 -13.16
CA GLU A 43 -2.63 -3.53 -12.72
C GLU A 43 -2.50 -4.61 -13.81
N ALA A 44 -2.81 -4.26 -15.05
CA ALA A 44 -2.73 -5.19 -16.18
C ALA A 44 -1.31 -5.65 -16.48
N LEU A 45 -0.30 -4.94 -15.98
CA LEU A 45 1.11 -5.26 -16.19
C LEU A 45 1.71 -6.09 -15.05
N GLY A 46 0.89 -6.53 -14.12
CA GLY A 46 1.36 -7.33 -12.99
C GLY A 46 1.81 -6.50 -11.80
N PHE A 47 1.16 -5.35 -11.58
CA PHE A 47 1.44 -4.48 -10.45
C PHE A 47 0.19 -4.38 -9.57
N VAL A 48 0.36 -4.42 -8.26
CA VAL A 48 -0.74 -4.27 -7.32
C VAL A 48 -0.35 -3.38 -6.16
N VAL A 49 -1.28 -2.52 -5.74
CA VAL A 49 -1.15 -1.76 -4.50
C VAL A 49 -1.95 -2.49 -3.43
N LEU A 50 -1.35 -2.69 -2.27
CA LEU A 50 -2.02 -3.25 -1.10
C LEU A 50 -1.97 -2.21 0.01
N GLY A 51 -3.12 -1.71 0.43
CA GLY A 51 -3.21 -0.76 1.53
C GLY A 51 -3.33 -1.51 2.84
N VAL A 52 -2.34 -1.37 3.72
CA VAL A 52 -2.33 -2.07 5.01
C VAL A 52 -2.69 -1.06 6.11
N ASN A 53 -3.90 -1.18 6.63
CA ASN A 53 -4.36 -0.32 7.72
C ASN A 53 -3.80 -0.85 9.05
N VAL A 54 -3.19 0.04 9.83
CA VAL A 54 -2.50 -0.33 11.06
C VAL A 54 -3.30 -0.02 12.32
N GLU A 55 -4.53 0.46 12.17
CA GLU A 55 -5.37 0.81 13.32
C GLU A 55 -5.83 -0.45 14.04
N GLU A 56 -5.77 -0.42 15.36
CA GLU A 56 -6.21 -1.53 16.19
C GLU A 56 -7.71 -1.81 15.98
N GLN A 57 -8.50 -0.73 15.84
CA GLN A 57 -9.93 -0.82 15.51
C GLN A 57 -10.16 -0.19 14.14
N SER A 58 -10.78 -0.93 13.26
CA SER A 58 -10.90 -0.54 11.84
C SER A 58 -12.12 0.34 11.53
N ASP A 59 -12.94 0.70 12.52
CA ASP A 59 -14.20 1.42 12.27
C ASP A 59 -13.98 2.72 11.51
N ASN A 60 -13.01 3.54 11.92
CA ASN A 60 -12.71 4.81 11.27
C ASN A 60 -12.14 4.59 9.87
N ALA A 61 -11.32 3.57 9.69
CA ALA A 61 -10.76 3.23 8.39
C ALA A 61 -11.87 2.80 7.42
N GLN A 62 -12.80 1.99 7.89
CA GLN A 62 -13.92 1.56 7.07
C GLN A 62 -14.82 2.73 6.68
N GLY A 63 -15.06 3.65 7.62
CA GLY A 63 -15.82 4.87 7.34
C GLY A 63 -15.14 5.74 6.29
N TYR A 64 -13.82 5.91 6.40
CA TYR A 64 -13.05 6.66 5.41
C TYR A 64 -13.18 6.03 4.02
N LEU A 65 -13.04 4.70 3.93
CA LEU A 65 -13.12 3.98 2.67
C LEU A 65 -14.53 4.00 2.06
N ALA A 66 -15.56 4.09 2.89
CA ALA A 66 -16.93 4.23 2.40
C ALA A 66 -17.13 5.58 1.71
N ASP A 67 -16.51 6.63 2.25
CA ASP A 67 -16.60 7.98 1.69
C ASP A 67 -15.67 8.16 0.49
N ILE A 68 -14.47 7.58 0.55
CA ILE A 68 -13.44 7.70 -0.49
C ILE A 68 -12.97 6.30 -0.87
N PRO A 69 -13.75 5.59 -1.70
CA PRO A 69 -13.40 4.22 -2.06
C PRO A 69 -12.19 4.15 -2.98
N VAL A 70 -11.39 3.09 -2.81
CA VAL A 70 -10.24 2.81 -3.66
C VAL A 70 -10.43 1.44 -4.32
N GLY A 71 -9.78 1.26 -5.48
CA GLY A 71 -9.88 0.02 -6.23
C GLY A 71 -8.86 -1.04 -5.83
N PHE A 72 -7.85 -0.69 -5.04
CA PHE A 72 -6.86 -1.67 -4.61
C PHE A 72 -7.30 -2.35 -3.30
N PRO A 73 -6.81 -3.59 -3.06
CA PRO A 73 -7.18 -4.32 -1.84
C PRO A 73 -6.69 -3.63 -0.57
N ILE A 74 -7.51 -3.73 0.48
CA ILE A 74 -7.17 -3.21 1.79
C ILE A 74 -7.04 -4.38 2.76
N LEU A 75 -5.93 -4.40 3.48
CA LEU A 75 -5.66 -5.36 4.54
C LEU A 75 -5.72 -4.65 5.88
N PHE A 76 -6.14 -5.35 6.92
CA PHE A 76 -6.18 -4.80 8.26
C PHE A 76 -5.15 -5.51 9.14
N ASP A 77 -4.17 -4.75 9.61
CA ASP A 77 -3.09 -5.25 10.47
C ASP A 77 -3.35 -4.79 11.91
N ASP A 78 -4.49 -5.20 12.46
CA ASP A 78 -4.98 -4.75 13.77
C ASP A 78 -4.05 -5.13 14.92
N LYS A 79 -3.23 -6.17 14.75
CA LYS A 79 -2.26 -6.63 15.76
C LYS A 79 -0.85 -6.16 15.45
N ASN A 80 -0.68 -5.33 14.43
CA ASN A 80 0.61 -4.76 14.03
C ASN A 80 1.69 -5.80 13.72
N VAL A 81 1.30 -6.95 13.18
CA VAL A 81 2.24 -8.01 12.81
C VAL A 81 3.07 -7.60 11.61
N ALA A 82 2.40 -7.20 10.53
CA ALA A 82 3.07 -6.79 9.31
C ALA A 82 3.85 -5.49 9.52
N SER A 83 3.29 -4.52 10.25
CA SER A 83 3.96 -3.26 10.51
C SER A 83 5.26 -3.46 11.29
N LYS A 84 5.28 -4.40 12.23
CA LYS A 84 6.52 -4.73 12.96
C LYS A 84 7.54 -5.41 12.06
N LEU A 85 7.10 -6.30 11.18
CA LEU A 85 7.99 -7.00 10.25
C LEU A 85 8.71 -6.03 9.32
N TYR A 86 8.04 -4.96 8.89
CA TYR A 86 8.63 -3.96 8.00
C TYR A 86 9.16 -2.74 8.75
N ASP A 87 9.25 -2.82 10.08
CA ASP A 87 9.78 -1.74 10.92
C ASP A 87 9.11 -0.40 10.65
N VAL A 88 7.79 -0.41 10.62
CA VAL A 88 6.99 0.79 10.36
C VAL A 88 6.99 1.67 11.59
N VAL A 89 7.67 2.80 11.52
CA VAL A 89 7.78 3.76 12.63
C VAL A 89 7.16 5.11 12.30
N ALA A 90 6.75 5.31 11.05
CA ALA A 90 6.12 6.55 10.59
C ALA A 90 5.01 6.22 9.59
N MET A 91 4.01 7.09 9.51
CA MET A 91 2.90 6.94 8.57
C MET A 91 2.91 8.10 7.56
N PRO A 92 2.67 7.82 6.30
CA PRO A 92 2.60 6.50 5.69
C PRO A 92 3.99 5.88 5.52
N THR A 93 4.06 4.57 5.41
CA THR A 93 5.27 3.88 4.99
C THR A 93 4.95 3.09 3.73
N THR A 94 5.79 3.24 2.72
CA THR A 94 5.61 2.59 1.42
C THR A 94 6.75 1.63 1.17
N VAL A 95 6.41 0.39 0.87
CA VAL A 95 7.39 -0.66 0.59
C VAL A 95 7.08 -1.22 -0.80
N MET A 96 8.11 -1.34 -1.65
CA MET A 96 7.96 -2.00 -2.94
C MET A 96 8.70 -3.33 -2.95
N ILE A 97 7.99 -4.34 -3.41
CA ILE A 97 8.44 -5.74 -3.45
C ILE A 97 8.43 -6.16 -4.91
N ASP A 98 9.54 -6.76 -5.37
CA ASP A 98 9.65 -7.20 -6.76
C ASP A 98 8.93 -8.53 -6.99
N ARG A 99 8.96 -9.02 -8.24
CA ARG A 99 8.28 -10.25 -8.64
C ARG A 99 8.83 -11.49 -7.93
N ASN A 100 10.02 -11.39 -7.39
CA ASN A 100 10.67 -12.50 -6.66
C ASN A 100 10.44 -12.42 -5.16
N GLY A 101 9.68 -11.43 -4.69
CA GLY A 101 9.36 -11.26 -3.28
C GLY A 101 10.41 -10.49 -2.48
N ASN A 102 11.35 -9.84 -3.14
CA ASN A 102 12.40 -9.07 -2.47
C ASN A 102 11.98 -7.62 -2.30
N MET A 103 12.25 -7.06 -1.12
CA MET A 103 12.03 -5.64 -0.87
C MET A 103 13.07 -4.83 -1.63
N ARG A 104 12.61 -3.94 -2.49
CA ARG A 104 13.49 -3.14 -3.36
C ARG A 104 13.45 -1.65 -3.03
N TYR A 105 12.45 -1.18 -2.28
CA TYR A 105 12.29 0.23 -2.01
C TYR A 105 11.51 0.40 -0.71
N LEU A 106 11.97 1.33 0.13
CA LEU A 106 11.30 1.70 1.38
C LEU A 106 11.28 3.23 1.47
N HIS A 107 10.10 3.80 1.66
CA HIS A 107 9.93 5.24 1.77
C HIS A 107 9.05 5.56 2.97
N LYS A 108 9.54 6.39 3.87
CA LYS A 108 8.82 6.81 5.07
C LYS A 108 8.26 8.22 4.88
N GLY A 109 6.97 8.38 5.17
CA GLY A 109 6.27 9.65 4.99
C GLY A 109 5.78 9.85 3.57
N TYR A 110 5.09 10.97 3.36
CA TYR A 110 4.62 11.37 2.04
C TYR A 110 4.65 12.88 1.92
N LYS A 111 5.22 13.37 0.83
CA LYS A 111 5.17 14.77 0.41
C LYS A 111 4.63 14.81 -1.01
N PRO A 112 3.88 15.85 -1.39
CA PRO A 112 3.44 15.99 -2.77
C PRO A 112 4.62 15.84 -3.74
N GLY A 113 4.45 14.97 -4.75
CA GLY A 113 5.50 14.63 -5.70
C GLY A 113 6.15 13.28 -5.44
N ASP A 114 6.03 12.72 -4.25
CA ASP A 114 6.62 11.41 -3.93
C ASP A 114 6.02 10.29 -4.78
N GLU A 115 4.76 10.43 -5.22
CA GLU A 115 4.11 9.45 -6.10
C GLU A 115 4.85 9.28 -7.41
N ALA A 116 5.59 10.29 -7.85
CA ALA A 116 6.43 10.16 -9.05
C ALA A 116 7.57 9.18 -8.84
N LYS A 117 8.12 9.13 -7.62
CA LYS A 117 9.16 8.16 -7.26
C LYS A 117 8.61 6.75 -7.28
N TYR A 118 7.40 6.56 -6.76
CA TYR A 118 6.73 5.25 -6.75
C TYR A 118 6.47 4.78 -8.18
N LYS A 119 5.99 5.67 -9.04
CA LYS A 119 5.73 5.37 -10.44
C LYS A 119 7.01 4.94 -11.16
N LYS A 120 8.10 5.66 -10.94
CA LYS A 120 9.40 5.35 -11.55
C LYS A 120 9.89 3.96 -11.10
N MET A 121 9.80 3.68 -9.81
CA MET A 121 10.22 2.38 -9.27
C MET A 121 9.31 1.26 -9.78
N ALA A 122 8.01 1.49 -9.82
CA ALA A 122 7.06 0.51 -10.33
C ALA A 122 7.38 0.12 -11.77
N LYS A 123 7.63 1.10 -12.63
CA LYS A 123 8.01 0.85 -14.03
C LYS A 123 9.29 0.02 -14.12
N LYS A 124 10.27 0.34 -13.29
CA LYS A 124 11.54 -0.38 -13.27
C LYS A 124 11.32 -1.84 -12.91
N LEU A 125 10.59 -2.11 -11.83
CA LEU A 125 10.37 -3.47 -11.33
C LEU A 125 9.49 -4.28 -12.27
N ILE A 126 8.52 -3.67 -12.92
CA ILE A 126 7.67 -4.34 -13.90
C ILE A 126 8.48 -4.86 -15.08
N ARG A 127 9.52 -4.11 -15.49
CA ARG A 127 10.38 -4.47 -16.63
C ARG A 127 11.41 -5.54 -16.32
N GLU A 128 11.69 -5.78 -15.07
CA GLU A 128 12.69 -6.79 -14.68
C GLU A 128 12.26 -8.22 -14.96
#